data_de64d7a4bb5466e5578b54d1a3e4d198
#
_entry.id   de64d7a4bb5466e5578b54d1a3e4d198
#
_cell.length_a   1.000
_cell.length_b   1.000
_cell.length_c   1.000
_cell.angle_alpha   90.00
_cell.angle_beta   90.00
_cell.angle_gamma   90.00
#
_symmetry.space_group_name_H-M   'P 1'
#
loop_
_entity.id
_entity.type
_entity.pdbx_description
1 polymer ?
#
loop_
_entity_poly.entity_id
_entity_poly.type
_entity_poly.pdbx_seq_one_letter_code
_entity_poly.pdbx_strand_id
1 'polypeptide(L)'
;IEVPHQVFAHGWLLVGGEKMSKSKLTGIAPAEIIDVFGSDAFRFYFMSAIAFGHDGSFSWEDLAARYQAELANGFGNLASRTTAMIERYFEGIVPPQGAVAESDARIQQIVRDAAAGADAAIDRLQIDEAVASIWTIVDALNGYITENEPWALAKDDAQRERLGTVLYTAAEGLRALAVLLSPVMPKACEKLWIALGAAETLGRLHDQPIRDAGTWGQLGPGTSVNGLAPLFPRVESTVD
;
A
#
# COMPACT_ATOMS: atom_id res chain seq x y z
N ILE A 1 31.41 25.40 -5.08
CA ILE A 1 30.18 24.79 -4.52
C ILE A 1 29.14 24.82 -5.63
N GLU A 2 28.62 23.64 -5.98
CA GLU A 2 27.59 23.50 -6.98
C GLU A 2 26.28 24.06 -6.40
N VAL A 3 25.56 24.88 -7.17
CA VAL A 3 24.28 25.44 -6.75
C VAL A 3 23.13 24.46 -7.01
N PRO A 4 22.01 24.53 -6.26
CA PRO A 4 20.84 23.67 -6.54
C PRO A 4 20.33 23.88 -7.95
N HIS A 5 19.99 22.80 -8.64
CA HIS A 5 19.36 22.84 -9.97
C HIS A 5 17.93 23.36 -9.91
N GLN A 6 17.24 23.12 -8.79
CA GLN A 6 15.86 23.52 -8.60
C GLN A 6 15.61 23.86 -7.13
N VAL A 7 14.79 24.88 -6.87
CA VAL A 7 14.23 25.22 -5.56
C VAL A 7 12.73 25.15 -5.67
N PHE A 8 12.11 24.34 -4.82
CA PHE A 8 10.66 24.16 -4.79
C PHE A 8 10.10 24.69 -3.46
N ALA A 9 9.05 25.52 -3.54
CA ALA A 9 8.34 26.04 -2.38
C ALA A 9 7.01 25.28 -2.22
N HIS A 10 6.76 24.75 -1.03
CA HIS A 10 5.48 24.13 -0.67
C HIS A 10 4.56 25.11 0.07
N GLY A 11 3.25 24.79 0.13
CA GLY A 11 2.25 25.58 0.86
C GLY A 11 2.35 25.41 2.38
N TRP A 12 1.41 26.03 3.09
CA TRP A 12 1.33 26.00 4.55
C TRP A 12 0.46 24.84 5.03
N LEU A 13 0.76 24.33 6.21
CA LEU A 13 -0.15 23.44 6.92
C LEU A 13 -1.10 24.29 7.78
N LEU A 14 -2.40 24.12 7.54
CA LEU A 14 -3.47 24.80 8.26
C LEU A 14 -4.09 23.83 9.29
N VAL A 15 -4.44 24.37 10.46
CA VAL A 15 -5.17 23.65 11.50
C VAL A 15 -6.39 24.51 11.87
N GLY A 16 -7.59 23.96 11.70
CA GLY A 16 -8.82 24.71 11.89
C GLY A 16 -8.99 25.93 10.97
N GLY A 17 -8.42 25.84 9.75
CA GLY A 17 -8.45 26.93 8.76
C GLY A 17 -7.44 28.04 9.00
N GLU A 18 -6.64 27.98 10.08
CA GLU A 18 -5.59 28.96 10.38
C GLU A 18 -4.19 28.35 10.20
N LYS A 19 -3.24 29.17 9.78
CA LYS A 19 -1.84 28.80 9.70
C LYS A 19 -1.33 28.34 11.07
N MET A 20 -0.66 27.19 11.10
CA MET A 20 -0.03 26.67 12.31
C MET A 20 0.93 27.69 12.93
N SER A 21 0.77 28.01 14.21
CA SER A 21 1.59 29.01 14.91
C SER A 21 1.89 28.59 16.34
N LYS A 22 3.17 28.67 16.72
CA LYS A 22 3.61 28.41 18.10
C LYS A 22 2.99 29.39 19.11
N SER A 23 2.76 30.65 18.72
CA SER A 23 2.19 31.66 19.59
C SER A 23 0.69 31.50 19.83
N LYS A 24 -0.03 30.85 18.91
CA LYS A 24 -1.48 30.55 19.01
C LYS A 24 -1.79 29.17 19.59
N LEU A 25 -0.76 28.39 19.98
CA LEU A 25 -0.92 27.00 20.46
C LEU A 25 -1.66 26.07 19.47
N THR A 26 -1.64 26.39 18.18
CA THR A 26 -2.21 25.56 17.11
C THR A 26 -1.18 24.59 16.53
N GLY A 27 0.00 24.53 17.11
CA GLY A 27 1.07 23.61 16.68
C GLY A 27 0.78 22.20 17.14
N ILE A 28 0.67 21.26 16.20
CA ILE A 28 0.62 19.83 16.48
C ILE A 28 2.02 19.27 16.31
N ALA A 29 2.53 18.59 17.33
CA ALA A 29 3.84 17.97 17.23
C ALA A 29 3.71 16.67 16.42
N PRO A 30 4.57 16.42 15.41
CA PRO A 30 4.56 15.15 14.67
C PRO A 30 4.63 13.93 15.60
N ALA A 31 5.31 14.03 16.74
CA ALA A 31 5.41 12.95 17.72
C ALA A 31 4.04 12.52 18.25
N GLU A 32 3.13 13.47 18.52
CA GLU A 32 1.78 13.15 19.02
C GLU A 32 0.99 12.28 18.04
N ILE A 33 1.11 12.56 16.74
CA ILE A 33 0.47 11.75 15.70
C ILE A 33 1.15 10.39 15.58
N ILE A 34 2.49 10.37 15.60
CA ILE A 34 3.27 9.15 15.45
C ILE A 34 3.06 8.19 16.62
N ASP A 35 2.93 8.71 17.84
CA ASP A 35 2.70 7.89 19.04
C ASP A 35 1.34 7.16 18.97
N VAL A 36 0.32 7.76 18.35
CA VAL A 36 -1.02 7.17 18.21
C VAL A 36 -1.14 6.27 16.98
N PHE A 37 -0.73 6.77 15.81
CA PHE A 37 -0.99 6.12 14.52
C PHE A 37 0.23 5.45 13.91
N GLY A 38 1.42 5.74 14.40
CA GLY A 38 2.68 5.27 13.84
C GLY A 38 3.21 6.16 12.71
N SER A 39 4.52 6.03 12.45
CA SER A 39 5.22 6.86 11.47
C SER A 39 4.75 6.67 10.03
N ASP A 40 4.31 5.47 9.66
CA ASP A 40 3.89 5.17 8.29
C ASP A 40 2.52 5.79 7.99
N ALA A 41 1.59 5.77 8.95
CA ALA A 41 0.31 6.43 8.82
C ALA A 41 0.47 7.97 8.77
N PHE A 42 1.37 8.52 9.60
CA PHE A 42 1.73 9.94 9.52
C PHE A 42 2.23 10.32 8.11
N ARG A 43 3.18 9.56 7.57
CA ARG A 43 3.74 9.81 6.25
C ARG A 43 2.68 9.67 5.15
N PHE A 44 1.90 8.59 5.20
CA PHE A 44 0.81 8.35 4.24
C PHE A 44 -0.19 9.51 4.22
N TYR A 45 -0.65 9.95 5.39
CA TYR A 45 -1.60 11.05 5.48
C TYR A 45 -1.07 12.31 4.80
N PHE A 46 0.11 12.79 5.19
CA PHE A 46 0.65 14.04 4.64
C PHE A 46 1.06 13.94 3.17
N MET A 47 1.38 12.76 2.67
CA MET A 47 1.72 12.54 1.27
C MET A 47 0.50 12.29 0.37
N SER A 48 -0.65 11.90 0.93
CA SER A 48 -1.86 11.62 0.16
C SER A 48 -2.94 12.69 0.27
N ALA A 49 -3.04 13.37 1.43
CA ALA A 49 -4.12 14.31 1.70
C ALA A 49 -3.81 15.75 1.27
N ILE A 50 -2.54 16.07 1.01
CA ILE A 50 -2.11 17.43 0.71
C ILE A 50 -1.49 17.48 -0.69
N ALA A 51 -2.13 18.22 -1.60
CA ALA A 51 -1.56 18.50 -2.90
C ALA A 51 -0.27 19.30 -2.75
N PHE A 52 0.85 18.74 -3.18
CA PHE A 52 2.16 19.34 -2.98
C PHE A 52 2.27 20.69 -3.70
N GLY A 53 2.74 21.73 -3.00
CA GLY A 53 2.79 23.11 -3.50
C GLY A 53 1.58 23.96 -3.11
N HIS A 54 0.50 23.37 -2.59
CA HIS A 54 -0.68 24.06 -2.09
C HIS A 54 -0.74 24.04 -0.56
N ASP A 55 -1.59 24.90 0.02
CA ASP A 55 -1.89 24.84 1.45
C ASP A 55 -2.72 23.58 1.74
N GLY A 56 -2.35 22.87 2.80
CA GLY A 56 -3.05 21.67 3.26
C GLY A 56 -3.72 21.90 4.61
N SER A 57 -4.88 21.27 4.82
CA SER A 57 -5.56 21.26 6.11
C SER A 57 -5.34 19.94 6.82
N PHE A 58 -5.07 20.02 8.12
CA PHE A 58 -5.00 18.86 9.00
C PHE A 58 -6.18 18.86 9.96
N SER A 59 -6.79 17.71 10.17
CA SER A 59 -7.65 17.44 11.31
C SER A 59 -7.43 16.02 11.84
N TRP A 60 -7.61 15.82 13.13
CA TRP A 60 -7.51 14.50 13.77
C TRP A 60 -8.59 13.54 13.27
N GLU A 61 -9.78 14.07 13.02
CA GLU A 61 -10.93 13.30 12.52
C GLU A 61 -10.66 12.76 11.11
N ASP A 62 -10.12 13.59 10.21
CA ASP A 62 -9.78 13.17 8.85
C ASP A 62 -8.64 12.15 8.86
N LEU A 63 -7.59 12.37 9.67
CA LEU A 63 -6.51 11.40 9.84
C LEU A 63 -7.04 10.04 10.34
N ALA A 64 -7.88 10.05 11.40
CA ALA A 64 -8.45 8.82 11.95
C ALA A 64 -9.36 8.10 10.95
N ALA A 65 -10.18 8.85 10.20
CA ALA A 65 -11.05 8.30 9.18
C ALA A 65 -10.25 7.65 8.04
N ARG A 66 -9.23 8.31 7.53
CA ARG A 66 -8.34 7.77 6.49
C ARG A 66 -7.53 6.58 6.99
N TYR A 67 -6.98 6.66 8.20
CA TYR A 67 -6.30 5.53 8.82
C TYR A 67 -7.18 4.29 8.85
N GLN A 68 -8.42 4.44 9.32
CA GLN A 68 -9.34 3.31 9.44
C GLN A 68 -9.79 2.79 8.06
N ALA A 69 -10.17 3.67 7.13
CA ALA A 69 -10.72 3.29 5.85
C ALA A 69 -9.64 2.78 4.88
N GLU A 70 -8.57 3.54 4.72
CA GLU A 70 -7.56 3.29 3.70
C GLU A 70 -6.50 2.31 4.23
N LEU A 71 -5.90 2.57 5.38
CA LEU A 71 -4.79 1.77 5.88
C LEU A 71 -5.25 0.49 6.56
N ALA A 72 -6.11 0.54 7.57
CA ALA A 72 -6.51 -0.64 8.32
C ALA A 72 -7.45 -1.55 7.50
N ASN A 73 -8.54 -1.01 6.95
CA ASN A 73 -9.55 -1.78 6.22
C ASN A 73 -9.17 -1.98 4.73
N GLY A 74 -8.47 -1.05 4.11
CA GLY A 74 -8.01 -1.15 2.73
C GLY A 74 -6.78 -2.03 2.59
N PHE A 75 -5.60 -1.42 2.72
CA PHE A 75 -4.31 -2.07 2.46
C PHE A 75 -3.95 -3.15 3.49
N GLY A 76 -4.12 -2.87 4.79
CA GLY A 76 -3.76 -3.80 5.86
C GLY A 76 -4.61 -5.07 5.84
N ASN A 77 -5.93 -4.93 5.66
CA ASN A 77 -6.85 -6.08 5.56
C ASN A 77 -6.60 -6.88 4.27
N LEU A 78 -6.33 -6.22 3.14
CA LEU A 78 -5.96 -6.89 1.89
C LEU A 78 -4.73 -7.78 2.09
N ALA A 79 -3.67 -7.23 2.69
CA ALA A 79 -2.42 -7.97 2.94
C ALA A 79 -2.65 -9.16 3.88
N SER A 80 -3.29 -8.95 5.02
CA SER A 80 -3.54 -10.01 6.01
C SER A 80 -4.45 -11.11 5.47
N ARG A 81 -5.52 -10.77 4.73
CA ARG A 81 -6.43 -11.76 4.13
C ARG A 81 -5.74 -12.60 3.06
N THR A 82 -4.94 -11.97 2.20
CA THR A 82 -4.25 -12.68 1.12
C THR A 82 -3.24 -13.69 1.69
N THR A 83 -2.39 -13.26 2.63
CA THR A 83 -1.41 -14.16 3.27
C THR A 83 -2.10 -15.29 4.03
N ALA A 84 -3.15 -15.01 4.80
CA ALA A 84 -3.91 -16.02 5.53
C ALA A 84 -4.62 -17.03 4.60
N MET A 85 -5.10 -16.60 3.43
CA MET A 85 -5.69 -17.53 2.45
C MET A 85 -4.63 -18.42 1.80
N ILE A 86 -3.44 -17.90 1.49
CA ILE A 86 -2.34 -18.72 0.98
C ILE A 86 -1.89 -19.72 2.04
N GLU A 87 -1.75 -19.29 3.30
CA GLU A 87 -1.42 -20.17 4.41
C GLU A 87 -2.46 -21.29 4.56
N ARG A 88 -3.74 -20.95 4.54
CA ARG A 88 -4.84 -21.88 4.76
C ARG A 88 -5.04 -22.87 3.61
N TYR A 89 -4.96 -22.41 2.35
CA TYR A 89 -5.35 -23.21 1.18
C TYR A 89 -4.17 -23.80 0.44
N PHE A 90 -2.97 -23.25 0.61
CA PHE A 90 -1.74 -23.68 -0.05
C PHE A 90 -0.57 -23.86 0.91
N GLU A 91 -0.86 -24.12 2.21
CA GLU A 91 0.16 -24.45 3.21
C GLU A 91 1.27 -23.38 3.33
N GLY A 92 0.93 -22.12 3.09
CA GLY A 92 1.87 -21.00 3.10
C GLY A 92 2.79 -20.93 1.86
N ILE A 93 2.47 -21.64 0.79
CA ILE A 93 3.27 -21.63 -0.43
C ILE A 93 2.53 -20.86 -1.53
N VAL A 94 3.20 -19.91 -2.16
CA VAL A 94 2.67 -19.19 -3.32
C VAL A 94 2.34 -20.18 -4.42
N PRO A 95 1.06 -20.31 -4.82
CA PRO A 95 0.66 -21.27 -5.85
C PRO A 95 1.15 -20.83 -7.24
N PRO A 96 1.25 -21.77 -8.19
CA PRO A 96 1.52 -21.42 -9.58
C PRO A 96 0.34 -20.66 -10.19
N GLN A 97 0.64 -19.75 -11.10
CA GLN A 97 -0.35 -19.11 -11.95
C GLN A 97 -0.77 -20.10 -13.04
N GLY A 98 -2.04 -20.49 -13.08
CA GLY A 98 -2.64 -21.27 -14.15
C GLY A 98 -3.13 -20.39 -15.31
N ALA A 99 -4.22 -20.81 -15.96
CA ALA A 99 -4.83 -20.03 -17.04
C ALA A 99 -5.27 -18.64 -16.55
N VAL A 100 -4.82 -17.61 -17.26
CA VAL A 100 -5.12 -16.20 -16.95
C VAL A 100 -6.51 -15.85 -17.47
N ALA A 101 -7.43 -15.48 -16.59
CA ALA A 101 -8.74 -14.95 -16.94
C ALA A 101 -8.69 -13.43 -17.19
N GLU A 102 -9.77 -12.87 -17.73
CA GLU A 102 -9.87 -11.42 -17.99
C GLU A 102 -9.70 -10.59 -16.71
N SER A 103 -10.26 -11.05 -15.58
CA SER A 103 -10.10 -10.38 -14.28
C SER A 103 -8.63 -10.32 -13.82
N ASP A 104 -7.85 -11.37 -14.07
CA ASP A 104 -6.42 -11.43 -13.72
C ASP A 104 -5.61 -10.46 -14.62
N ALA A 105 -5.88 -10.50 -15.93
CA ALA A 105 -5.24 -9.61 -16.90
C ALA A 105 -5.53 -8.13 -16.59
N ARG A 106 -6.74 -7.82 -16.13
CA ARG A 106 -7.12 -6.47 -15.68
C ARG A 106 -6.27 -6.01 -14.49
N ILE A 107 -6.04 -6.86 -13.49
CA ILE A 107 -5.15 -6.53 -12.37
C ILE A 107 -3.72 -6.26 -12.85
N GLN A 108 -3.19 -7.12 -13.73
CA GLN A 108 -1.85 -6.94 -14.30
C GLN A 108 -1.72 -5.59 -15.03
N GLN A 109 -2.77 -5.19 -15.77
CA GLN A 109 -2.77 -3.91 -16.46
C GLN A 109 -2.83 -2.74 -15.48
N ILE A 110 -3.69 -2.80 -14.45
CA ILE A 110 -3.80 -1.76 -13.43
C ILE A 110 -2.45 -1.56 -12.71
N VAL A 111 -1.74 -2.63 -12.38
CA VAL A 111 -0.42 -2.54 -11.74
C VAL A 111 0.58 -1.82 -12.65
N ARG A 112 0.61 -2.14 -13.95
CA ARG A 112 1.50 -1.44 -14.91
C ARG A 112 1.15 0.04 -15.04
N ASP A 113 -0.13 0.35 -15.19
CA ASP A 113 -0.60 1.72 -15.40
C ASP A 113 -0.37 2.58 -14.14
N ALA A 114 -0.62 2.00 -12.96
CA ALA A 114 -0.38 2.68 -11.68
C ALA A 114 1.11 2.97 -11.44
N ALA A 115 1.99 2.02 -11.75
CA ALA A 115 3.44 2.23 -11.64
C ALA A 115 3.92 3.35 -12.58
N ALA A 116 3.48 3.34 -13.84
CA ALA A 116 3.81 4.39 -14.81
C ALA A 116 3.21 5.75 -14.43
N GLY A 117 1.96 5.76 -13.92
CA GLY A 117 1.29 6.97 -13.44
C GLY A 117 1.99 7.59 -12.23
N ALA A 118 2.42 6.76 -11.29
CA ALA A 118 3.18 7.20 -10.11
C ALA A 118 4.54 7.80 -10.51
N ASP A 119 5.29 7.15 -11.39
CA ASP A 119 6.58 7.64 -11.90
C ASP A 119 6.41 9.02 -12.55
N ALA A 120 5.44 9.15 -13.47
CA ALA A 120 5.14 10.41 -14.13
C ALA A 120 4.66 11.52 -13.17
N ALA A 121 3.96 11.18 -12.08
CA ALA A 121 3.54 12.14 -11.07
C ALA A 121 4.73 12.63 -10.22
N ILE A 122 5.64 11.74 -9.84
CA ILE A 122 6.86 12.09 -9.12
C ILE A 122 7.76 13.02 -9.93
N ASP A 123 7.90 12.80 -11.23
CA ASP A 123 8.65 13.69 -12.11
C ASP A 123 8.10 15.13 -12.12
N ARG A 124 6.79 15.29 -11.85
CA ARG A 124 6.13 16.59 -11.70
C ARG A 124 6.06 17.08 -10.25
N LEU A 125 6.66 16.37 -9.30
CA LEU A 125 6.59 16.64 -7.85
C LEU A 125 5.15 16.56 -7.28
N GLN A 126 4.26 15.81 -7.93
CA GLN A 126 2.87 15.60 -7.48
C GLN A 126 2.77 14.30 -6.67
N ILE A 127 3.21 14.38 -5.41
CA ILE A 127 3.34 13.21 -4.53
C ILE A 127 1.97 12.60 -4.22
N ASP A 128 0.97 13.43 -4.00
CA ASP A 128 -0.42 13.03 -3.77
C ASP A 128 -1.02 12.29 -4.96
N GLU A 129 -0.77 12.75 -6.20
CA GLU A 129 -1.18 12.03 -7.41
C GLU A 129 -0.46 10.70 -7.57
N ALA A 130 0.83 10.63 -7.20
CA ALA A 130 1.57 9.38 -7.23
C ALA A 130 0.97 8.35 -6.26
N VAL A 131 0.68 8.75 -5.02
CA VAL A 131 0.02 7.89 -4.04
C VAL A 131 -1.38 7.49 -4.51
N ALA A 132 -2.16 8.41 -5.06
CA ALA A 132 -3.48 8.10 -5.61
C ALA A 132 -3.41 7.08 -6.75
N SER A 133 -2.43 7.23 -7.67
CA SER A 133 -2.20 6.26 -8.74
C SER A 133 -1.90 4.86 -8.18
N ILE A 134 -1.00 4.75 -7.20
CA ILE A 134 -0.68 3.46 -6.56
C ILE A 134 -1.91 2.89 -5.83
N TRP A 135 -2.74 3.74 -5.23
CA TRP A 135 -3.90 3.30 -4.46
C TRP A 135 -4.96 2.61 -5.31
N THR A 136 -5.00 2.90 -6.62
CA THR A 136 -5.86 2.17 -7.55
C THR A 136 -5.61 0.65 -7.54
N ILE A 137 -4.38 0.21 -7.24
CA ILE A 137 -4.04 -1.21 -7.10
C ILE A 137 -4.70 -1.80 -5.85
N VAL A 138 -4.70 -1.06 -4.72
CA VAL A 138 -5.34 -1.51 -3.46
C VAL A 138 -6.83 -1.75 -3.68
N ASP A 139 -7.50 -0.77 -4.31
CA ASP A 139 -8.93 -0.83 -4.58
C ASP A 139 -9.28 -1.96 -5.57
N ALA A 140 -8.48 -2.09 -6.63
CA ALA A 140 -8.66 -3.13 -7.62
C ALA A 140 -8.47 -4.54 -7.03
N LEU A 141 -7.46 -4.75 -6.19
CA LEU A 141 -7.22 -6.04 -5.55
C LEU A 141 -8.31 -6.41 -4.54
N ASN A 142 -8.81 -5.44 -3.75
CA ASN A 142 -9.95 -5.68 -2.86
C ASN A 142 -11.21 -6.08 -3.65
N GLY A 143 -11.50 -5.38 -4.75
CA GLY A 143 -12.58 -5.72 -5.68
C GLY A 143 -12.38 -7.09 -6.31
N TYR A 144 -11.16 -7.40 -6.77
CA TYR A 144 -10.80 -8.66 -7.39
C TYR A 144 -10.99 -9.87 -6.45
N ILE A 145 -10.57 -9.77 -5.18
CA ILE A 145 -10.80 -10.83 -4.19
C ILE A 145 -12.31 -11.02 -3.94
N THR A 146 -13.07 -9.93 -3.91
CA THR A 146 -14.52 -10.01 -3.72
C THR A 146 -15.22 -10.63 -4.93
N GLU A 147 -14.83 -10.27 -6.14
CA GLU A 147 -15.37 -10.81 -7.40
C GLU A 147 -15.09 -12.31 -7.59
N ASN A 148 -13.87 -12.74 -7.25
CA ASN A 148 -13.44 -14.13 -7.46
C ASN A 148 -13.74 -15.09 -6.30
N GLU A 149 -14.17 -14.60 -5.16
CA GLU A 149 -14.60 -15.37 -3.99
C GLU A 149 -13.69 -16.58 -3.66
N PRO A 150 -12.37 -16.40 -3.37
CA PRO A 150 -11.44 -17.52 -3.17
C PRO A 150 -11.89 -18.50 -2.08
N TRP A 151 -12.66 -18.05 -1.09
CA TRP A 151 -13.28 -18.90 -0.08
C TRP A 151 -14.38 -19.82 -0.62
N ALA A 152 -15.01 -19.45 -1.73
CA ALA A 152 -15.97 -20.31 -2.43
C ALA A 152 -15.25 -21.31 -3.33
N LEU A 153 -14.23 -20.85 -4.11
CA LEU A 153 -13.39 -21.72 -4.93
C LEU A 153 -12.70 -22.80 -4.10
N ALA A 154 -12.29 -22.51 -2.88
CA ALA A 154 -11.63 -23.46 -1.97
C ALA A 154 -12.52 -24.63 -1.51
N LYS A 155 -13.83 -24.61 -1.78
CA LYS A 155 -14.76 -25.70 -1.44
C LYS A 155 -14.88 -26.76 -2.51
N ASP A 156 -14.33 -26.53 -3.70
CA ASP A 156 -14.40 -27.42 -4.86
C ASP A 156 -12.98 -27.70 -5.37
N ASP A 157 -12.54 -28.94 -5.22
CA ASP A 157 -11.22 -29.39 -5.66
C ASP A 157 -10.99 -29.20 -7.18
N ALA A 158 -12.07 -29.23 -7.99
CA ALA A 158 -11.99 -28.93 -9.41
C ALA A 158 -11.60 -27.48 -9.71
N GLN A 159 -11.81 -26.56 -8.76
CA GLN A 159 -11.45 -25.13 -8.86
C GLN A 159 -10.07 -24.81 -8.28
N ARG A 160 -9.28 -25.81 -7.85
CA ARG A 160 -8.00 -25.59 -7.18
C ARG A 160 -7.00 -24.79 -8.03
N GLU A 161 -6.96 -25.04 -9.34
CA GLU A 161 -6.10 -24.27 -10.26
C GLU A 161 -6.53 -22.80 -10.34
N ARG A 162 -7.84 -22.54 -10.44
CA ARG A 162 -8.39 -21.19 -10.45
C ARG A 162 -8.10 -20.46 -9.13
N LEU A 163 -8.32 -21.13 -8.00
CA LEU A 163 -7.98 -20.63 -6.67
C LEU A 163 -6.49 -20.24 -6.58
N GLY A 164 -5.61 -21.10 -7.11
CA GLY A 164 -4.17 -20.82 -7.16
C GLY A 164 -3.87 -19.56 -7.96
N THR A 165 -4.47 -19.41 -9.15
CA THR A 165 -4.30 -18.23 -10.01
C THR A 165 -4.78 -16.94 -9.29
N VAL A 166 -5.93 -17.01 -8.61
CA VAL A 166 -6.49 -15.89 -7.86
C VAL A 166 -5.55 -15.43 -6.73
N LEU A 167 -5.05 -16.37 -5.94
CA LEU A 167 -4.17 -16.04 -4.82
C LEU A 167 -2.78 -15.63 -5.28
N TYR A 168 -2.26 -16.21 -6.37
CA TYR A 168 -1.04 -15.74 -7.01
C TYR A 168 -1.17 -14.28 -7.47
N THR A 169 -2.25 -13.96 -8.17
CA THR A 169 -2.52 -12.60 -8.67
C THR A 169 -2.58 -11.58 -7.52
N ALA A 170 -3.24 -11.94 -6.41
CA ALA A 170 -3.31 -11.08 -5.24
C ALA A 170 -1.93 -10.90 -4.56
N ALA A 171 -1.15 -11.98 -4.43
CA ALA A 171 0.19 -11.93 -3.83
C ALA A 171 1.18 -11.10 -4.68
N GLU A 172 1.17 -11.28 -6.00
CA GLU A 172 2.02 -10.51 -6.91
C GLU A 172 1.64 -9.03 -6.94
N GLY A 173 0.34 -8.72 -6.89
CA GLY A 173 -0.12 -7.35 -6.73
C GLY A 173 0.33 -6.71 -5.40
N LEU A 174 0.32 -7.47 -4.30
CA LEU A 174 0.86 -7.03 -3.01
C LEU A 174 2.39 -6.84 -3.04
N ARG A 175 3.13 -7.68 -3.79
CA ARG A 175 4.56 -7.47 -4.04
C ARG A 175 4.80 -6.13 -4.71
N ALA A 176 4.06 -5.82 -5.76
CA ALA A 176 4.16 -4.54 -6.46
C ALA A 176 3.85 -3.36 -5.54
N LEU A 177 2.76 -3.45 -4.73
CA LEU A 177 2.40 -2.45 -3.73
C LEU A 177 3.50 -2.25 -2.69
N ALA A 178 4.15 -3.32 -2.21
CA ALA A 178 5.24 -3.21 -1.24
C ALA A 178 6.39 -2.36 -1.79
N VAL A 179 6.76 -2.55 -3.07
CA VAL A 179 7.81 -1.75 -3.73
C VAL A 179 7.34 -0.30 -3.92
N LEU A 180 6.17 -0.08 -4.50
CA LEU A 180 5.66 1.25 -4.85
C LEU A 180 5.39 2.13 -3.61
N LEU A 181 4.89 1.54 -2.53
CA LEU A 181 4.57 2.26 -1.29
C LEU A 181 5.75 2.34 -0.31
N SER A 182 6.86 1.66 -0.56
CA SER A 182 8.01 1.65 0.36
C SER A 182 8.57 3.06 0.68
N PRO A 183 8.59 4.04 -0.25
CA PRO A 183 9.00 5.39 0.07
C PRO A 183 8.02 6.13 1.00
N VAL A 184 6.75 5.74 0.98
CA VAL A 184 5.68 6.35 1.78
C VAL A 184 5.54 5.66 3.14
N MET A 185 5.44 4.33 3.15
CA MET A 185 5.20 3.49 4.33
C MET A 185 6.27 2.42 4.50
N PRO A 186 7.54 2.78 4.78
CA PRO A 186 8.66 1.85 4.74
C PRO A 186 8.53 0.68 5.72
N LYS A 187 8.01 0.89 6.92
CA LYS A 187 7.90 -0.17 7.94
C LYS A 187 6.80 -1.19 7.61
N ALA A 188 5.66 -0.72 7.12
CA ALA A 188 4.55 -1.59 6.73
C ALA A 188 4.92 -2.41 5.48
N CYS A 189 5.55 -1.76 4.49
CA CYS A 189 6.00 -2.41 3.26
C CYS A 189 7.11 -3.44 3.52
N GLU A 190 8.05 -3.16 4.43
CA GLU A 190 9.09 -4.13 4.82
C GLU A 190 8.47 -5.37 5.49
N LYS A 191 7.51 -5.17 6.40
CA LYS A 191 6.78 -6.30 7.03
C LYS A 191 6.03 -7.13 5.99
N LEU A 192 5.36 -6.48 5.04
CA LEU A 192 4.66 -7.18 3.96
C LEU A 192 5.64 -7.93 3.06
N TRP A 193 6.77 -7.32 2.70
CA TRP A 193 7.82 -7.92 1.88
C TRP A 193 8.38 -9.22 2.48
N ILE A 194 8.66 -9.18 3.78
CA ILE A 194 9.12 -10.35 4.54
C ILE A 194 8.01 -11.41 4.60
N ALA A 195 6.77 -11.01 4.89
CA ALA A 195 5.64 -11.96 4.97
C ALA A 195 5.36 -12.66 3.65
N LEU A 196 5.53 -11.97 2.50
CA LEU A 196 5.41 -12.57 1.16
C LEU A 196 6.58 -13.50 0.80
N GLY A 197 7.62 -13.62 1.64
CA GLY A 197 8.84 -14.37 1.33
C GLY A 197 9.70 -13.73 0.25
N ALA A 198 9.37 -12.50 -0.15
CA ALA A 198 10.07 -11.78 -1.20
C ALA A 198 11.51 -11.40 -0.80
N ALA A 199 11.77 -11.23 0.49
CA ALA A 199 13.12 -10.96 1.00
C ALA A 199 14.11 -12.09 0.70
N GLU A 200 13.65 -13.34 0.71
CA GLU A 200 14.48 -14.52 0.44
C GLU A 200 14.68 -14.77 -1.06
N THR A 201 13.68 -14.42 -1.87
CA THR A 201 13.70 -14.72 -3.32
C THR A 201 14.15 -13.56 -4.17
N LEU A 202 13.85 -12.32 -3.79
CA LEU A 202 14.13 -11.09 -4.53
C LEU A 202 15.15 -10.17 -3.84
N GLY A 203 15.56 -10.49 -2.60
CA GLY A 203 16.46 -9.67 -1.81
C GLY A 203 15.75 -8.54 -1.05
N ARG A 204 16.52 -7.54 -0.61
CA ARG A 204 15.98 -6.49 0.27
C ARG A 204 15.04 -5.55 -0.48
N LEU A 205 13.96 -5.13 0.18
CA LEU A 205 12.96 -4.23 -0.40
C LEU A 205 13.58 -2.91 -0.92
N HIS A 206 14.49 -2.31 -0.16
CA HIS A 206 15.08 -1.02 -0.54
C HIS A 206 16.02 -1.09 -1.76
N ASP A 207 16.45 -2.30 -2.16
CA ASP A 207 17.26 -2.51 -3.37
C ASP A 207 16.38 -2.71 -4.62
N GLN A 208 15.04 -2.81 -4.45
CA GLN A 208 14.13 -3.00 -5.56
C GLN A 208 13.92 -1.68 -6.32
N PRO A 209 14.15 -1.64 -7.64
CA PRO A 209 13.91 -0.46 -8.43
C PRO A 209 12.40 -0.17 -8.51
N ILE A 210 11.97 1.02 -8.11
CA ILE A 210 10.55 1.43 -8.15
C ILE A 210 9.98 1.35 -9.57
N ARG A 211 10.77 1.73 -10.58
CA ARG A 211 10.38 1.65 -12.00
C ARG A 211 10.04 0.23 -12.46
N ASP A 212 10.63 -0.80 -11.81
CA ASP A 212 10.42 -2.20 -12.18
C ASP A 212 9.24 -2.83 -11.42
N ALA A 213 8.62 -2.09 -10.48
CA ALA A 213 7.51 -2.59 -9.68
C ALA A 213 6.30 -3.02 -10.53
N GLY A 214 6.07 -2.35 -11.67
CA GLY A 214 5.03 -2.69 -12.64
C GLY A 214 5.30 -3.96 -13.46
N THR A 215 6.52 -4.53 -13.41
CA THR A 215 6.85 -5.80 -14.06
C THR A 215 6.19 -6.94 -13.30
N TRP A 216 5.31 -7.68 -14.01
CA TRP A 216 4.53 -8.76 -13.44
C TRP A 216 5.31 -10.08 -13.40
N GLY A 217 5.03 -10.91 -12.40
CA GLY A 217 5.57 -12.28 -12.31
C GLY A 217 6.91 -12.39 -11.59
N GLN A 218 7.26 -11.42 -10.75
CA GLN A 218 8.52 -11.45 -10.00
C GLN A 218 8.44 -12.33 -8.75
N LEU A 219 7.29 -12.40 -8.08
CA LEU A 219 7.09 -13.32 -6.97
C LEU A 219 6.92 -14.74 -7.52
N GLY A 220 7.96 -15.56 -7.38
CA GLY A 220 7.97 -16.92 -7.94
C GLY A 220 6.97 -17.84 -7.24
N PRO A 221 6.30 -18.74 -7.99
CA PRO A 221 5.57 -19.84 -7.37
C PRO A 221 6.53 -20.71 -6.55
N GLY A 222 6.05 -21.26 -5.42
CA GLY A 222 6.89 -21.98 -4.46
C GLY A 222 7.51 -21.11 -3.37
N THR A 223 7.40 -19.78 -3.46
CA THR A 223 7.85 -18.88 -2.38
C THR A 223 7.04 -19.11 -1.12
N SER A 224 7.72 -19.20 0.04
CA SER A 224 7.06 -19.36 1.35
C SER A 224 6.49 -18.04 1.84
N VAL A 225 5.19 -18.02 2.09
CA VAL A 225 4.46 -16.90 2.71
C VAL A 225 4.32 -17.18 4.20
N ASN A 226 4.58 -16.17 5.01
CA ASN A 226 4.45 -16.25 6.47
C ASN A 226 3.21 -15.48 6.93
N GLY A 227 2.66 -15.88 8.08
CA GLY A 227 1.55 -15.15 8.70
C GLY A 227 1.90 -13.69 8.96
N LEU A 228 1.00 -12.80 8.58
CA LEU A 228 1.18 -11.35 8.72
C LEU A 228 0.28 -10.81 9.84
N ALA A 229 0.91 -10.30 10.90
CA ALA A 229 0.20 -9.51 11.89
C ALA A 229 -0.37 -8.24 11.25
N PRO A 230 -1.48 -7.67 11.78
CA PRO A 230 -2.07 -6.46 11.23
C PRO A 230 -1.02 -5.36 11.03
N LEU A 231 -0.86 -4.88 9.79
CA LEU A 231 0.07 -3.79 9.46
C LEU A 231 -0.34 -2.48 10.14
N PHE A 232 -1.65 -2.26 10.23
CA PHE A 232 -2.28 -1.09 10.84
C PHE A 232 -3.35 -1.58 11.83
N PRO A 233 -2.98 -1.77 13.11
CA PRO A 233 -3.95 -2.16 14.14
C PRO A 233 -5.04 -1.11 14.30
N ARG A 234 -6.23 -1.54 14.69
CA ARG A 234 -7.30 -0.59 15.01
C ARG A 234 -6.86 0.28 16.19
N VAL A 235 -6.99 1.58 16.01
CA VAL A 235 -6.79 2.56 17.10
C VAL A 235 -8.13 2.68 17.82
N GLU A 236 -8.16 2.37 19.10
CA GLU A 236 -9.33 2.64 19.94
C GLU A 236 -9.53 4.16 20.01
N SER A 237 -10.76 4.61 19.76
CA SER A 237 -11.08 6.03 19.82
C SER A 237 -10.93 6.50 21.27
N THR A 238 -9.76 7.01 21.61
CA THR A 238 -9.52 7.77 22.84
C THR A 238 -9.62 9.27 22.54
N VAL A 239 -10.69 9.68 21.84
CA VAL A 239 -11.04 11.10 21.73
C VAL A 239 -12.29 11.27 22.58
N ASP A 240 -12.09 11.56 23.87
CA ASP A 240 -13.07 12.18 24.73
C ASP A 240 -13.10 13.71 24.48
#